data_abb4a82ec8d5a45593a1eaa8923575e0
#
_entry.id   abb4a82ec8d5a45593a1eaa8923575e0
#
_cell.length_a   1.000
_cell.length_b   1.000
_cell.length_c   1.000
_cell.angle_alpha   90.00
_cell.angle_beta   90.00
_cell.angle_gamma   90.00
#
_symmetry.space_group_name_H-M   'P 1'
#
loop_
_entity.id
_entity.type
_entity.pdbx_description
1 polymer ?
#
loop_
_entity_poly.entity_id
_entity_poly.type
_entity_poly.pdbx_seq_one_letter_code
_entity_poly.pdbx_strand_id
1 'polypeptide(L)'
;MTSFSIQIIGERINPGFKSTKALFEESDIAGLQALALKQAEAGAACLNINTGARARTDPGFMAELIRAIQEVVDLPLSFDFPSIEVQRLCFEAYQPARARGRKPILNSITEHRWELIELAREFPLRVILMASERVEDGVAKANKTAEQIYATCRRGVERLCSEYALTPDDILLDMSVSAIIADTEGLNDQTLEAMARVHEDPAMRGVHMMGGLSNIGQQLPPKAADGSDLKHSLECAFLTLAVPRGFDTVLGTPWRQYQPLAEDHYVLQTYRNFLGARGSNALRAVRKFYRA
;
A
#
# COMPACT_ATOMS: atom_id res chain seq x y z
N MET A 1 -5.07 -16.48 19.71
CA MET A 1 -5.37 -15.16 19.10
C MET A 1 -5.60 -15.40 17.62
N THR A 2 -6.70 -14.94 17.06
CA THR A 2 -6.99 -15.06 15.61
C THR A 2 -6.10 -14.07 14.87
N SER A 3 -5.31 -14.54 13.89
CA SER A 3 -4.57 -13.67 12.98
C SER A 3 -5.51 -13.02 11.97
N PHE A 4 -5.13 -11.88 11.39
CA PHE A 4 -5.83 -11.32 10.24
C PHE A 4 -5.69 -12.24 9.01
N SER A 5 -6.75 -12.33 8.22
CA SER A 5 -6.70 -12.91 6.87
C SER A 5 -6.40 -11.79 5.88
N ILE A 6 -5.13 -11.41 5.74
CA ILE A 6 -4.66 -10.35 4.85
C ILE A 6 -3.51 -10.83 3.99
N GLN A 7 -3.39 -10.27 2.79
CA GLN A 7 -2.21 -10.44 1.94
C GLN A 7 -1.19 -9.34 2.27
N ILE A 8 0.10 -9.68 2.22
CA ILE A 8 1.17 -8.70 2.47
C ILE A 8 2.00 -8.53 1.20
N ILE A 9 2.01 -7.32 0.67
CA ILE A 9 2.98 -6.88 -0.33
C ILE A 9 4.21 -6.38 0.44
N GLY A 10 5.32 -7.10 0.34
CA GLY A 10 6.53 -6.80 1.09
C GLY A 10 7.21 -5.53 0.58
N GLU A 11 7.30 -4.50 1.40
CA GLU A 11 7.76 -3.14 1.05
C GLU A 11 9.28 -2.91 1.15
N ARG A 12 10.04 -3.92 1.60
CA ARG A 12 11.43 -3.67 2.08
C ARG A 12 12.47 -3.49 0.98
N ILE A 13 12.20 -3.88 -0.28
CA ILE A 13 13.09 -3.60 -1.42
C ILE A 13 12.85 -2.15 -1.87
N ASN A 14 13.36 -1.22 -1.07
CA ASN A 14 13.18 0.21 -1.25
C ASN A 14 14.35 0.98 -0.57
N PRO A 15 15.11 1.83 -1.29
CA PRO A 15 16.23 2.60 -0.74
C PRO A 15 15.80 3.67 0.29
N GLY A 16 14.51 3.96 0.39
CA GLY A 16 13.95 4.86 1.41
C GLY A 16 14.10 4.32 2.84
N PHE A 17 14.27 3.01 3.01
CA PHE A 17 14.54 2.44 4.32
C PHE A 17 16.02 2.48 4.66
N LYS A 18 16.37 3.04 5.83
CA LYS A 18 17.75 3.15 6.30
C LYS A 18 18.52 1.81 6.26
N SER A 19 17.84 0.70 6.56
CA SER A 19 18.44 -0.65 6.61
C SER A 19 18.76 -1.26 5.23
N THR A 20 18.22 -0.69 4.15
CA THR A 20 18.41 -1.22 2.78
C THR A 20 19.15 -0.26 1.88
N LYS A 21 19.36 0.99 2.34
CA LYS A 21 19.98 2.06 1.56
C LYS A 21 21.35 1.65 1.01
N ALA A 22 22.20 1.05 1.85
CA ALA A 22 23.56 0.60 1.47
C ALA A 22 23.51 -0.44 0.34
N LEU A 23 22.55 -1.39 0.37
CA LEU A 23 22.41 -2.41 -0.69
C LEU A 23 22.22 -1.79 -2.08
N PHE A 24 21.45 -0.68 -2.13
CA PHE A 24 21.25 0.04 -3.39
C PHE A 24 22.45 0.90 -3.78
N GLU A 25 23.12 1.54 -2.84
CA GLU A 25 24.31 2.37 -3.07
C GLU A 25 25.47 1.53 -3.60
N GLU A 26 25.64 0.31 -3.07
CA GLU A 26 26.69 -0.63 -3.43
C GLU A 26 26.31 -1.56 -4.60
N SER A 27 25.07 -1.47 -5.10
CA SER A 27 24.51 -2.40 -6.12
C SER A 27 24.61 -3.87 -5.67
N ASP A 28 24.39 -4.13 -4.40
CA ASP A 28 24.49 -5.47 -3.80
C ASP A 28 23.26 -6.31 -4.17
N ILE A 29 23.26 -6.89 -5.36
CA ILE A 29 22.19 -7.77 -5.86
C ILE A 29 22.00 -8.97 -4.93
N ALA A 30 23.08 -9.58 -4.41
CA ALA A 30 22.99 -10.73 -3.53
C ALA A 30 22.30 -10.36 -2.20
N GLY A 31 22.62 -9.20 -1.62
CA GLY A 31 21.94 -8.67 -0.44
C GLY A 31 20.46 -8.37 -0.70
N LEU A 32 20.11 -7.86 -1.88
CA LEU A 32 18.72 -7.62 -2.28
C LEU A 32 17.95 -8.93 -2.51
N GLN A 33 18.59 -9.98 -3.06
CA GLN A 33 18.02 -11.34 -3.15
C GLN A 33 17.78 -11.94 -1.75
N ALA A 34 18.74 -11.83 -0.84
CA ALA A 34 18.58 -12.29 0.55
C ALA A 34 17.41 -11.57 1.25
N LEU A 35 17.24 -10.27 0.99
CA LEU A 35 16.11 -9.51 1.50
C LEU A 35 14.78 -9.96 0.89
N ALA A 36 14.74 -10.32 -0.40
CA ALA A 36 13.57 -10.87 -1.06
C ALA A 36 13.17 -12.22 -0.43
N LEU A 37 14.12 -13.14 -0.25
CA LEU A 37 13.91 -14.42 0.44
C LEU A 37 13.35 -14.21 1.85
N LYS A 38 13.97 -13.33 2.63
CA LYS A 38 13.50 -13.03 4.00
C LYS A 38 12.04 -12.55 4.02
N GLN A 39 11.62 -11.73 3.06
CA GLN A 39 10.22 -11.28 2.96
C GLN A 39 9.29 -12.43 2.56
N ALA A 40 9.69 -13.28 1.63
CA ALA A 40 8.94 -14.45 1.21
C ALA A 40 8.75 -15.45 2.35
N GLU A 41 9.82 -15.80 3.08
CA GLU A 41 9.80 -16.68 4.25
C GLU A 41 8.93 -16.13 5.40
N ALA A 42 8.85 -14.80 5.52
CA ALA A 42 8.00 -14.13 6.48
C ALA A 42 6.52 -14.02 6.04
N GLY A 43 6.14 -14.62 4.89
CA GLY A 43 4.76 -14.72 4.42
C GLY A 43 4.30 -13.60 3.50
N ALA A 44 5.22 -12.90 2.82
CA ALA A 44 4.81 -11.98 1.75
C ALA A 44 4.09 -12.73 0.63
N ALA A 45 2.99 -12.20 0.14
CA ALA A 45 2.24 -12.70 -1.02
C ALA A 45 2.74 -12.12 -2.34
N CYS A 46 3.39 -10.96 -2.28
CA CYS A 46 3.97 -10.21 -3.40
C CYS A 46 5.15 -9.38 -2.87
N LEU A 47 6.12 -9.03 -3.72
CA LEU A 47 7.20 -8.12 -3.34
C LEU A 47 7.11 -6.81 -4.12
N ASN A 48 7.13 -5.68 -3.39
CA ASN A 48 7.21 -4.35 -3.98
C ASN A 48 8.66 -4.00 -4.31
N ILE A 49 8.92 -3.59 -5.55
CA ILE A 49 10.23 -3.19 -6.06
C ILE A 49 10.20 -1.68 -6.30
N ASN A 50 10.96 -0.97 -5.49
CA ASN A 50 11.20 0.46 -5.63
C ASN A 50 12.71 0.70 -5.62
N THR A 51 13.26 1.28 -6.67
CA THR A 51 14.69 1.61 -6.76
C THR A 51 14.96 3.11 -6.64
N GLY A 52 13.94 3.87 -6.24
CA GLY A 52 14.02 5.33 -6.11
C GLY A 52 14.38 6.00 -7.43
N ALA A 53 15.17 7.07 -7.37
CA ALA A 53 15.59 7.81 -8.55
C ALA A 53 16.41 6.96 -9.54
N ARG A 54 17.04 5.88 -9.08
CA ARG A 54 17.88 4.99 -9.90
C ARG A 54 17.09 4.33 -11.03
N ALA A 55 15.79 4.12 -10.88
CA ALA A 55 14.93 3.61 -11.95
C ALA A 55 15.03 4.41 -13.26
N ARG A 56 15.30 5.73 -13.18
CA ARG A 56 15.49 6.60 -14.36
C ARG A 56 16.95 6.70 -14.80
N THR A 57 17.87 6.75 -13.85
CA THR A 57 19.29 7.01 -14.13
C THR A 57 20.04 5.76 -14.56
N ASP A 58 19.55 4.58 -14.16
CA ASP A 58 20.14 3.28 -14.44
C ASP A 58 19.03 2.21 -14.61
N PRO A 59 18.27 2.28 -15.73
CA PRO A 59 17.17 1.34 -15.98
C PRO A 59 17.67 -0.12 -16.14
N GLY A 60 18.94 -0.31 -16.53
CA GLY A 60 19.55 -1.63 -16.61
C GLY A 60 19.59 -2.34 -15.27
N PHE A 61 19.94 -1.63 -14.20
CA PHE A 61 19.93 -2.16 -12.84
C PHE A 61 18.51 -2.60 -12.41
N MET A 62 17.46 -1.85 -12.77
CA MET A 62 16.09 -2.23 -12.46
C MET A 62 15.73 -3.58 -13.10
N ALA A 63 16.05 -3.76 -14.38
CA ALA A 63 15.78 -5.00 -15.11
C ALA A 63 16.60 -6.17 -14.55
N GLU A 64 17.86 -5.94 -14.21
CA GLU A 64 18.75 -6.94 -13.57
C GLU A 64 18.18 -7.36 -12.22
N LEU A 65 17.82 -6.42 -11.37
CA LEU A 65 17.24 -6.67 -10.04
C LEU A 65 15.95 -7.50 -10.13
N ILE A 66 15.04 -7.17 -11.05
CA ILE A 66 13.80 -7.95 -11.25
C ILE A 66 14.13 -9.41 -11.57
N ARG A 67 15.03 -9.66 -12.53
CA ARG A 67 15.42 -11.02 -12.91
C ARG A 67 16.08 -11.75 -11.75
N ALA A 68 17.02 -11.09 -11.06
CA ALA A 68 17.74 -11.66 -9.91
C ALA A 68 16.79 -12.05 -8.77
N ILE A 69 15.81 -11.20 -8.43
CA ILE A 69 14.80 -11.51 -7.42
C ILE A 69 13.99 -12.74 -7.85
N GLN A 70 13.56 -12.82 -9.10
CA GLN A 70 12.79 -13.97 -9.62
C GLN A 70 13.62 -15.27 -9.73
N GLU A 71 14.92 -15.24 -9.59
CA GLU A 71 15.75 -16.44 -9.46
C GLU A 71 15.61 -17.11 -8.09
N VAL A 72 15.34 -16.34 -7.05
CA VAL A 72 15.33 -16.82 -5.66
C VAL A 72 13.94 -16.90 -5.02
N VAL A 73 12.94 -16.20 -5.57
CA VAL A 73 11.53 -16.26 -5.09
C VAL A 73 10.57 -16.52 -6.24
N ASP A 74 9.50 -17.23 -5.97
CA ASP A 74 8.42 -17.49 -6.94
C ASP A 74 7.18 -16.60 -6.74
N LEU A 75 7.37 -15.42 -6.11
CA LEU A 75 6.31 -14.45 -5.83
C LEU A 75 6.10 -13.48 -7.00
N PRO A 76 4.87 -12.97 -7.23
CA PRO A 76 4.66 -11.85 -8.14
C PRO A 76 5.34 -10.59 -7.59
N LEU A 77 5.63 -9.64 -8.49
CA LEU A 77 6.28 -8.38 -8.16
C LEU A 77 5.34 -7.20 -8.40
N SER A 78 5.44 -6.17 -7.56
CA SER A 78 4.77 -4.88 -7.69
C SER A 78 5.82 -3.84 -8.06
N PHE A 79 5.62 -3.12 -9.17
CA PHE A 79 6.60 -2.13 -9.67
C PHE A 79 6.16 -0.73 -9.27
N ASP A 80 6.89 -0.13 -8.33
CA ASP A 80 6.54 1.13 -7.69
C ASP A 80 7.34 2.29 -8.31
N PHE A 81 6.85 2.79 -9.44
CA PHE A 81 7.44 3.94 -10.11
C PHE A 81 6.44 4.68 -11.02
N PRO A 82 6.38 6.02 -11.00
CA PRO A 82 5.37 6.80 -11.74
C PRO A 82 5.80 7.19 -13.17
N SER A 83 6.44 6.29 -13.94
CA SER A 83 6.81 6.54 -15.34
C SER A 83 6.45 5.33 -16.20
N ILE A 84 5.79 5.59 -17.33
CA ILE A 84 5.36 4.53 -18.25
C ILE A 84 6.55 3.78 -18.85
N GLU A 85 7.64 4.47 -19.14
CA GLU A 85 8.86 3.86 -19.69
C GLU A 85 9.50 2.90 -18.69
N VAL A 86 9.57 3.30 -17.42
CA VAL A 86 10.11 2.45 -16.35
C VAL A 86 9.18 1.28 -16.08
N GLN A 87 7.87 1.50 -16.02
CA GLN A 87 6.90 0.41 -15.86
C GLN A 87 7.01 -0.60 -17.01
N ARG A 88 7.07 -0.14 -18.27
CA ARG A 88 7.26 -0.99 -19.45
C ARG A 88 8.50 -1.87 -19.32
N LEU A 89 9.64 -1.28 -18.98
CA LEU A 89 10.89 -2.01 -18.75
C LEU A 89 10.74 -3.08 -17.66
N CYS A 90 10.02 -2.76 -16.58
CA CYS A 90 9.76 -3.73 -15.51
C CYS A 90 8.90 -4.91 -16.00
N PHE A 91 7.84 -4.64 -16.78
CA PHE A 91 7.00 -5.68 -17.34
C PHE A 91 7.73 -6.55 -18.38
N GLU A 92 8.60 -5.95 -19.20
CA GLU A 92 9.46 -6.68 -20.15
C GLU A 92 10.51 -7.55 -19.43
N ALA A 93 11.04 -7.10 -18.30
CA ALA A 93 11.99 -7.86 -17.50
C ALA A 93 11.33 -9.01 -16.71
N TYR A 94 10.04 -8.88 -16.38
CA TYR A 94 9.30 -9.83 -15.56
C TYR A 94 9.03 -11.13 -16.31
N GLN A 95 9.23 -12.26 -15.63
CA GLN A 95 9.00 -13.61 -16.17
C GLN A 95 7.84 -14.28 -15.43
N PRO A 96 6.62 -14.34 -16.00
CA PRO A 96 5.46 -14.93 -15.33
C PRO A 96 5.68 -16.39 -14.89
N ALA A 97 6.41 -17.17 -15.68
CA ALA A 97 6.72 -18.57 -15.35
C ALA A 97 7.49 -18.70 -14.01
N ARG A 98 8.33 -17.73 -13.67
CA ARG A 98 9.05 -17.69 -12.40
C ARG A 98 8.14 -17.37 -11.21
N ALA A 99 6.99 -16.76 -11.45
CA ALA A 99 5.99 -16.43 -10.44
C ALA A 99 4.76 -17.36 -10.50
N ARG A 100 4.91 -18.60 -10.98
CA ARG A 100 3.82 -19.58 -11.14
C ARG A 100 2.67 -19.07 -12.02
N GLY A 101 2.97 -18.28 -13.05
CA GLY A 101 1.98 -17.70 -13.95
C GLY A 101 1.23 -16.48 -13.38
N ARG A 102 1.58 -16.01 -12.18
CA ARG A 102 0.90 -14.86 -11.55
C ARG A 102 1.27 -13.56 -12.24
N LYS A 103 0.28 -12.66 -12.34
CA LYS A 103 0.41 -11.34 -12.94
C LYS A 103 1.24 -10.41 -12.03
N PRO A 104 2.15 -9.58 -12.58
CA PRO A 104 2.79 -8.50 -11.85
C PRO A 104 1.80 -7.36 -11.57
N ILE A 105 2.15 -6.46 -10.65
CA ILE A 105 1.30 -5.34 -10.24
C ILE A 105 1.92 -4.03 -10.73
N LEU A 106 1.14 -3.23 -11.46
CA LEU A 106 1.42 -1.84 -11.77
C LEU A 106 1.12 -0.98 -10.54
N ASN A 107 2.14 -0.37 -9.95
CA ASN A 107 2.02 0.50 -8.78
C ASN A 107 2.55 1.90 -9.11
N SER A 108 1.68 2.88 -9.30
CA SER A 108 0.24 2.94 -9.23
C SER A 108 -0.32 3.93 -10.24
N ILE A 109 -1.60 3.83 -10.50
CA ILE A 109 -2.33 4.84 -11.28
C ILE A 109 -3.15 5.74 -10.34
N THR A 110 -3.48 6.93 -10.83
CA THR A 110 -4.51 7.82 -10.28
C THR A 110 -5.38 8.32 -11.43
N GLU A 111 -6.50 8.97 -11.14
CA GLU A 111 -7.30 9.60 -12.21
C GLU A 111 -6.46 10.61 -13.04
N HIS A 112 -5.45 11.24 -12.43
CA HIS A 112 -4.54 12.19 -13.10
C HIS A 112 -3.41 11.52 -13.88
N ARG A 113 -3.02 10.29 -13.52
CA ARG A 113 -1.98 9.50 -14.18
C ARG A 113 -2.56 8.25 -14.82
N TRP A 114 -3.62 8.42 -15.59
CA TRP A 114 -4.35 7.32 -16.20
C TRP A 114 -3.60 6.67 -17.36
N GLU A 115 -2.67 7.40 -17.99
CA GLU A 115 -1.87 6.92 -19.13
C GLU A 115 -1.05 5.65 -18.81
N LEU A 116 -0.69 5.44 -17.56
CA LEU A 116 0.07 4.25 -17.15
C LEU A 116 -0.69 2.94 -17.40
N ILE A 117 -2.03 2.96 -17.34
CA ILE A 117 -2.83 1.74 -17.52
C ILE A 117 -2.88 1.26 -18.98
N GLU A 118 -2.46 2.09 -19.94
CA GLU A 118 -2.33 1.65 -21.35
C GLU A 118 -1.42 0.41 -21.49
N LEU A 119 -0.51 0.20 -20.55
CA LEU A 119 0.30 -1.02 -20.47
C LEU A 119 -0.53 -2.31 -20.31
N ALA A 120 -1.75 -2.23 -19.79
CA ALA A 120 -2.65 -3.38 -19.69
C ALA A 120 -3.11 -3.93 -21.05
N ARG A 121 -2.97 -3.15 -22.14
CA ARG A 121 -3.23 -3.61 -23.50
C ARG A 121 -2.12 -4.50 -24.06
N GLU A 122 -0.94 -4.44 -23.45
CA GLU A 122 0.26 -5.13 -23.92
C GLU A 122 0.68 -6.27 -22.96
N PHE A 123 0.44 -6.07 -21.66
CA PHE A 123 0.89 -6.99 -20.61
C PHE A 123 -0.28 -7.45 -19.73
N PRO A 124 -0.37 -8.74 -19.40
CA PRO A 124 -1.27 -9.21 -18.34
C PRO A 124 -0.76 -8.68 -16.99
N LEU A 125 -1.56 -7.84 -16.32
CA LEU A 125 -1.18 -7.20 -15.08
C LEU A 125 -2.34 -7.10 -14.09
N ARG A 126 -2.01 -6.85 -12.83
CA ARG A 126 -2.88 -6.26 -11.80
C ARG A 126 -2.51 -4.79 -11.63
N VAL A 127 -3.39 -3.99 -11.05
CA VAL A 127 -3.15 -2.55 -10.90
C VAL A 127 -3.52 -2.05 -9.52
N ILE A 128 -2.68 -1.17 -8.97
CA ILE A 128 -3.04 -0.36 -7.80
C ILE A 128 -3.61 0.97 -8.30
N LEU A 129 -4.87 1.22 -7.95
CA LEU A 129 -5.56 2.49 -8.16
C LEU A 129 -5.59 3.28 -6.86
N MET A 130 -4.91 4.41 -6.82
CA MET A 130 -4.90 5.30 -5.65
C MET A 130 -6.20 6.09 -5.55
N ALA A 131 -6.84 6.06 -4.39
CA ALA A 131 -8.07 6.79 -4.08
C ALA A 131 -7.82 8.17 -3.44
N SER A 132 -6.57 8.63 -3.41
CA SER A 132 -6.18 9.89 -2.73
C SER A 132 -6.60 11.17 -3.45
N GLU A 133 -6.85 11.08 -4.75
CA GLU A 133 -7.17 12.23 -5.59
C GLU A 133 -8.20 11.89 -6.66
N ARG A 134 -8.86 12.92 -7.16
CA ARG A 134 -9.78 12.88 -8.30
C ARG A 134 -9.44 13.99 -9.30
N VAL A 135 -9.88 13.83 -10.53
CA VAL A 135 -9.86 14.91 -11.52
C VAL A 135 -11.20 15.63 -11.52
N GLU A 136 -11.19 16.93 -11.33
CA GLU A 136 -12.36 17.80 -11.37
C GLU A 136 -12.01 19.05 -12.19
N ASP A 137 -12.77 19.30 -13.25
CA ASP A 137 -12.51 20.39 -14.22
C ASP A 137 -11.08 20.32 -14.84
N GLY A 138 -10.58 19.09 -15.09
CA GLY A 138 -9.25 18.86 -15.64
C GLY A 138 -8.09 19.04 -14.65
N VAL A 139 -8.37 19.27 -13.36
CA VAL A 139 -7.37 19.51 -12.32
C VAL A 139 -7.42 18.39 -11.28
N ALA A 140 -6.24 17.91 -10.87
CA ALA A 140 -6.14 16.97 -9.76
C ALA A 140 -6.48 17.66 -8.44
N LYS A 141 -7.44 17.10 -7.70
CA LYS A 141 -7.87 17.56 -6.37
C LYS A 141 -7.81 16.40 -5.38
N ALA A 142 -7.28 16.66 -4.18
CA ALA A 142 -7.26 15.66 -3.12
C ALA A 142 -8.67 15.25 -2.69
N ASN A 143 -8.87 13.96 -2.45
CA ASN A 143 -10.07 13.43 -1.83
C ASN A 143 -9.98 13.59 -0.31
N LYS A 144 -11.00 14.24 0.27
CA LYS A 144 -11.05 14.56 1.70
C LYS A 144 -12.25 13.93 2.43
N THR A 145 -13.23 13.42 1.68
CA THR A 145 -14.45 12.83 2.26
C THR A 145 -14.62 11.39 1.79
N ALA A 146 -15.30 10.59 2.59
CA ALA A 146 -15.64 9.22 2.25
C ALA A 146 -16.36 9.09 0.90
N GLU A 147 -17.26 10.04 0.60
CA GLU A 147 -17.97 10.09 -0.68
C GLU A 147 -17.02 10.31 -1.86
N GLN A 148 -16.06 11.23 -1.74
CA GLN A 148 -15.08 11.51 -2.80
C GLN A 148 -14.18 10.30 -3.05
N ILE A 149 -13.68 9.66 -1.97
CA ILE A 149 -12.85 8.46 -2.04
C ILE A 149 -13.63 7.33 -2.72
N TYR A 150 -14.83 7.02 -2.22
CA TYR A 150 -15.68 5.98 -2.77
C TYR A 150 -16.04 6.24 -4.25
N ALA A 151 -16.45 7.47 -4.60
CA ALA A 151 -16.81 7.82 -5.97
C ALA A 151 -15.61 7.67 -6.93
N THR A 152 -14.39 8.03 -6.48
CA THR A 152 -13.15 7.81 -7.26
C THR A 152 -12.88 6.32 -7.47
N CYS A 153 -12.97 5.51 -6.41
CA CYS A 153 -12.84 4.06 -6.51
C CYS A 153 -13.85 3.47 -7.50
N ARG A 154 -15.13 3.85 -7.38
CA ARG A 154 -16.21 3.34 -8.21
C ARG A 154 -15.99 3.64 -9.69
N ARG A 155 -15.73 4.90 -10.04
CA ARG A 155 -15.44 5.31 -11.43
C ARG A 155 -14.21 4.60 -11.98
N GLY A 156 -13.14 4.51 -11.18
CA GLY A 156 -11.92 3.85 -11.60
C GLY A 156 -12.11 2.36 -11.87
N VAL A 157 -12.80 1.63 -10.99
CA VAL A 157 -13.10 0.20 -11.20
C VAL A 157 -13.97 -0.01 -12.44
N GLU A 158 -15.05 0.77 -12.59
CA GLU A 158 -15.92 0.70 -13.77
C GLU A 158 -15.12 0.90 -15.07
N ARG A 159 -14.27 1.89 -15.10
CA ARG A 159 -13.43 2.20 -16.25
C ARG A 159 -12.38 1.11 -16.53
N LEU A 160 -11.70 0.60 -15.49
CA LEU A 160 -10.71 -0.47 -15.63
C LEU A 160 -11.33 -1.76 -16.17
N CYS A 161 -12.51 -2.13 -15.70
CA CYS A 161 -13.22 -3.31 -16.18
C CYS A 161 -13.75 -3.15 -17.61
N SER A 162 -14.32 -1.98 -17.95
CA SER A 162 -14.97 -1.76 -19.25
C SER A 162 -13.97 -1.48 -20.38
N GLU A 163 -12.90 -0.70 -20.12
CA GLU A 163 -11.97 -0.25 -21.16
C GLU A 163 -10.73 -1.14 -21.31
N TYR A 164 -10.31 -1.82 -20.22
CA TYR A 164 -9.05 -2.59 -20.19
C TYR A 164 -9.27 -4.10 -19.94
N ALA A 165 -10.50 -4.53 -19.87
CA ALA A 165 -10.89 -5.94 -19.63
C ALA A 165 -10.24 -6.55 -18.36
N LEU A 166 -9.93 -5.72 -17.36
CA LEU A 166 -9.48 -6.19 -16.05
C LEU A 166 -10.69 -6.74 -15.27
N THR A 167 -10.44 -7.78 -14.50
CA THR A 167 -11.43 -8.29 -13.56
C THR A 167 -11.33 -7.54 -12.23
N PRO A 168 -12.38 -7.51 -11.38
CA PRO A 168 -12.28 -6.93 -10.05
C PRO A 168 -11.10 -7.46 -9.22
N ASP A 169 -10.76 -8.76 -9.33
CA ASP A 169 -9.60 -9.38 -8.66
C ASP A 169 -8.24 -8.83 -9.13
N ASP A 170 -8.18 -8.24 -10.33
CA ASP A 170 -6.97 -7.58 -10.83
C ASP A 170 -6.76 -6.17 -10.23
N ILE A 171 -7.74 -5.62 -9.51
CA ILE A 171 -7.75 -4.23 -9.06
C ILE A 171 -7.53 -4.16 -7.54
N LEU A 172 -6.49 -3.43 -7.13
CA LEU A 172 -6.20 -3.10 -5.74
C LEU A 172 -6.45 -1.60 -5.53
N LEU A 173 -7.37 -1.26 -4.67
CA LEU A 173 -7.70 0.13 -4.32
C LEU A 173 -6.81 0.57 -3.16
N ASP A 174 -5.85 1.45 -3.42
CA ASP A 174 -5.08 2.07 -2.34
C ASP A 174 -5.95 3.15 -1.68
N MET A 175 -6.40 2.83 -0.47
CA MET A 175 -7.29 3.68 0.34
C MET A 175 -6.54 4.84 0.99
N SER A 176 -5.24 5.00 0.72
CA SER A 176 -4.40 6.13 1.14
C SER A 176 -4.35 6.34 2.66
N VAL A 177 -3.75 5.37 3.36
CA VAL A 177 -3.54 5.46 4.82
C VAL A 177 -2.68 6.68 5.16
N SER A 178 -3.26 7.64 5.87
CA SER A 178 -2.64 8.92 6.19
C SER A 178 -1.90 8.90 7.52
N ALA A 179 -0.77 9.63 7.59
CA ALA A 179 -0.03 9.83 8.83
C ALA A 179 -0.90 10.60 9.85
N ILE A 180 -1.14 10.02 11.03
CA ILE A 180 -2.02 10.64 12.04
C ILE A 180 -1.49 11.98 12.55
N ILE A 181 -0.15 12.19 12.51
CA ILE A 181 0.46 13.45 12.96
C ILE A 181 0.07 14.65 12.07
N ALA A 182 -0.26 14.40 10.81
CA ALA A 182 -0.67 15.41 9.84
C ALA A 182 -2.20 15.46 9.62
N ASP A 183 -2.94 14.48 10.14
CA ASP A 183 -4.39 14.37 9.91
C ASP A 183 -5.19 15.26 10.87
N THR A 184 -5.35 16.52 10.50
CA THR A 184 -6.21 17.48 11.21
C THR A 184 -7.63 17.56 10.66
N GLU A 185 -7.90 16.95 9.50
CA GLU A 185 -9.19 16.98 8.82
C GLU A 185 -10.02 15.71 9.03
N GLY A 186 -9.42 14.67 9.63
CA GLY A 186 -10.06 13.37 9.88
C GLY A 186 -10.03 12.45 8.67
N LEU A 187 -8.96 12.51 7.89
CA LEU A 187 -8.79 11.67 6.69
C LEU A 187 -8.82 10.17 7.02
N ASN A 188 -8.23 9.75 8.15
CA ASN A 188 -8.28 8.36 8.58
C ASN A 188 -9.73 7.87 8.85
N ASP A 189 -10.57 8.72 9.45
CA ASP A 189 -11.99 8.44 9.68
C ASP A 189 -12.74 8.33 8.34
N GLN A 190 -12.55 9.29 7.43
CA GLN A 190 -13.16 9.29 6.09
C GLN A 190 -12.71 8.09 5.25
N THR A 191 -11.46 7.66 5.40
CA THR A 191 -10.91 6.47 4.71
C THR A 191 -11.61 5.19 5.20
N LEU A 192 -11.77 5.02 6.52
CA LEU A 192 -12.48 3.87 7.09
C LEU A 192 -13.96 3.83 6.68
N GLU A 193 -14.62 4.99 6.61
CA GLU A 193 -15.99 5.10 6.12
C GLU A 193 -16.09 4.77 4.63
N ALA A 194 -15.14 5.22 3.80
CA ALA A 194 -15.08 4.89 2.38
C ALA A 194 -14.88 3.37 2.15
N MET A 195 -14.05 2.72 2.97
CA MET A 195 -13.87 1.27 2.93
C MET A 195 -15.20 0.53 3.17
N ALA A 196 -15.99 0.96 4.16
CA ALA A 196 -17.30 0.36 4.41
C ALA A 196 -18.21 0.47 3.19
N ARG A 197 -18.26 1.64 2.54
CA ARG A 197 -19.06 1.87 1.33
C ARG A 197 -18.60 1.00 0.15
N VAL A 198 -17.30 0.85 -0.06
CA VAL A 198 -16.74 -0.04 -1.09
C VAL A 198 -17.11 -1.49 -0.79
N HIS A 199 -17.01 -1.92 0.45
CA HIS A 199 -17.31 -3.28 0.88
C HIS A 199 -18.79 -3.66 0.71
N GLU A 200 -19.68 -2.69 0.98
CA GLU A 200 -21.14 -2.86 0.89
C GLU A 200 -21.67 -2.78 -0.55
N ASP A 201 -20.92 -2.21 -1.49
CA ASP A 201 -21.35 -2.06 -2.89
C ASP A 201 -21.21 -3.37 -3.67
N PRO A 202 -22.33 -3.99 -4.13
CA PRO A 202 -22.28 -5.22 -4.92
C PRO A 202 -21.49 -5.07 -6.23
N ALA A 203 -21.41 -3.88 -6.81
CA ALA A 203 -20.68 -3.63 -8.04
C ALA A 203 -19.14 -3.56 -7.83
N MET A 204 -18.71 -3.45 -6.56
CA MET A 204 -17.30 -3.47 -6.17
C MET A 204 -16.85 -4.86 -5.67
N ARG A 205 -17.72 -5.86 -5.75
CA ARG A 205 -17.41 -7.20 -5.27
C ARG A 205 -16.23 -7.82 -6.02
N GLY A 206 -15.24 -8.27 -5.28
CA GLY A 206 -14.03 -8.92 -5.79
C GLY A 206 -12.85 -7.97 -5.99
N VAL A 207 -13.01 -6.65 -5.81
CA VAL A 207 -11.85 -5.74 -5.71
C VAL A 207 -11.14 -5.94 -4.37
N HIS A 208 -9.85 -5.64 -4.35
CA HIS A 208 -9.04 -5.64 -3.13
C HIS A 208 -8.89 -4.22 -2.58
N MET A 209 -8.92 -4.06 -1.28
CA MET A 209 -8.60 -2.78 -0.63
C MET A 209 -7.27 -2.88 0.09
N MET A 210 -6.38 -1.92 -0.18
CA MET A 210 -5.04 -1.92 0.36
C MET A 210 -4.59 -0.55 0.88
N GLY A 211 -3.41 -0.51 1.48
CA GLY A 211 -2.72 0.72 1.86
C GLY A 211 -1.34 0.48 2.44
N GLY A 212 -0.48 1.51 2.38
CA GLY A 212 0.86 1.51 2.99
C GLY A 212 0.77 1.78 4.49
N LEU A 213 0.83 0.73 5.31
CA LEU A 213 0.65 0.85 6.77
C LEU A 213 1.75 1.66 7.45
N SER A 214 2.98 1.60 6.96
CA SER A 214 4.11 2.34 7.54
C SER A 214 3.87 3.86 7.57
N ASN A 215 2.93 4.36 6.75
CA ASN A 215 2.58 5.78 6.70
C ASN A 215 1.89 6.25 7.99
N ILE A 216 1.03 5.43 8.61
CA ILE A 216 0.17 5.86 9.73
C ILE A 216 0.97 6.40 10.92
N GLY A 217 2.13 5.77 11.19
CA GLY A 217 3.03 6.11 12.30
C GLY A 217 4.22 6.99 11.93
N GLN A 218 4.24 7.63 10.76
CA GLN A 218 5.35 8.49 10.35
C GLN A 218 5.58 9.61 11.36
N GLN A 219 6.87 9.91 11.64
CA GLN A 219 7.33 10.95 12.56
C GLN A 219 6.88 10.81 14.02
N LEU A 220 6.19 9.72 14.38
CA LEU A 220 5.85 9.44 15.77
C LEU A 220 7.05 8.81 16.52
N PRO A 221 7.11 9.01 17.86
CA PRO A 221 8.10 8.34 18.70
C PRO A 221 7.90 6.81 18.68
N PRO A 222 8.93 6.02 19.07
CA PRO A 222 8.86 4.55 19.00
C PRO A 222 7.95 3.93 20.04
N LYS A 223 7.70 4.60 21.18
CA LYS A 223 6.93 4.08 22.31
C LYS A 223 5.63 4.84 22.53
N ALA A 224 4.57 4.09 22.80
CA ALA A 224 3.31 4.62 23.30
C ALA A 224 3.39 4.96 24.80
N ALA A 225 2.38 5.66 25.33
CA ALA A 225 2.34 6.05 26.74
C ALA A 225 2.27 4.85 27.70
N ASP A 226 1.72 3.71 27.23
CA ASP A 226 1.69 2.44 27.95
C ASP A 226 2.98 1.60 27.80
N GLY A 227 3.98 2.11 27.07
CA GLY A 227 5.27 1.46 26.82
C GLY A 227 5.30 0.49 25.64
N SER A 228 4.18 0.23 24.96
CA SER A 228 4.11 -0.62 23.77
C SER A 228 4.85 0.00 22.56
N ASP A 229 5.15 -0.81 21.52
CA ASP A 229 5.65 -0.28 20.23
C ASP A 229 4.54 0.52 19.56
N LEU A 230 4.65 1.85 19.58
CA LEU A 230 3.59 2.73 19.10
C LEU A 230 3.28 2.51 17.63
N LYS A 231 4.30 2.42 16.77
CA LYS A 231 4.09 2.32 15.32
C LYS A 231 3.43 1.01 14.95
N HIS A 232 3.92 -0.10 15.50
CA HIS A 232 3.33 -1.41 15.27
C HIS A 232 1.91 -1.52 15.83
N SER A 233 1.70 -1.06 17.07
CA SER A 233 0.37 -1.06 17.68
C SER A 233 -0.62 -0.19 16.91
N LEU A 234 -0.16 0.92 16.31
CA LEU A 234 -1.00 1.80 15.50
C LEU A 234 -1.37 1.15 14.15
N GLU A 235 -0.43 0.45 13.50
CA GLU A 235 -0.69 -0.37 12.32
C GLU A 235 -1.75 -1.46 12.63
N CYS A 236 -1.59 -2.16 13.76
CA CYS A 236 -2.55 -3.16 14.23
C CYS A 236 -3.91 -2.54 14.60
N ALA A 237 -3.94 -1.35 15.24
CA ALA A 237 -5.18 -0.63 15.55
C ALA A 237 -5.96 -0.26 14.30
N PHE A 238 -5.27 0.26 13.26
CA PHE A 238 -5.89 0.52 11.97
C PHE A 238 -6.48 -0.76 11.37
N LEU A 239 -5.72 -1.83 11.29
CA LEU A 239 -6.18 -3.11 10.74
C LEU A 239 -7.36 -3.70 11.53
N THR A 240 -7.39 -3.55 12.86
CA THR A 240 -8.52 -3.98 13.69
C THR A 240 -9.83 -3.33 13.26
N LEU A 241 -9.78 -2.08 12.76
CA LEU A 241 -10.94 -1.36 12.27
C LEU A 241 -11.18 -1.54 10.76
N ALA A 242 -10.13 -1.69 9.97
CA ALA A 242 -10.20 -1.72 8.50
C ALA A 242 -10.58 -3.11 7.95
N VAL A 243 -10.03 -4.20 8.52
CA VAL A 243 -10.30 -5.57 8.03
C VAL A 243 -11.80 -5.93 8.05
N PRO A 244 -12.57 -5.62 9.10
CA PRO A 244 -14.03 -5.84 9.07
C PRO A 244 -14.78 -5.03 8.01
N ARG A 245 -14.13 -4.02 7.41
CA ARG A 245 -14.63 -3.18 6.30
C ARG A 245 -14.11 -3.61 4.93
N GLY A 246 -13.58 -4.84 4.84
CA GLY A 246 -13.11 -5.42 3.59
C GLY A 246 -11.66 -5.09 3.20
N PHE A 247 -10.87 -4.42 4.06
CA PHE A 247 -9.45 -4.21 3.81
C PHE A 247 -8.70 -5.53 3.94
N ASP A 248 -8.05 -5.99 2.86
CA ASP A 248 -7.51 -7.34 2.76
C ASP A 248 -6.04 -7.40 2.33
N THR A 249 -5.45 -6.29 1.93
CA THR A 249 -4.08 -6.25 1.42
C THR A 249 -3.28 -5.11 2.07
N VAL A 250 -2.06 -5.40 2.46
CA VAL A 250 -1.15 -4.46 3.14
C VAL A 250 0.12 -4.29 2.33
N LEU A 251 0.50 -3.06 2.00
CA LEU A 251 1.88 -2.74 1.68
C LEU A 251 2.61 -2.49 3.00
N GLY A 252 3.47 -3.44 3.39
CA GLY A 252 4.06 -3.43 4.73
C GLY A 252 5.25 -4.37 4.90
N THR A 253 5.73 -4.46 6.13
CA THR A 253 6.88 -5.28 6.49
C THR A 253 6.41 -6.67 6.94
N PRO A 254 6.66 -7.77 6.19
CA PRO A 254 6.03 -9.08 6.43
C PRO A 254 6.30 -9.68 7.83
N TRP A 255 7.49 -9.50 8.38
CA TRP A 255 7.86 -10.06 9.69
C TRP A 255 7.30 -9.29 10.90
N ARG A 256 6.47 -8.26 10.71
CA ARG A 256 5.83 -7.51 11.80
C ARG A 256 4.69 -8.25 12.49
N GLN A 257 4.19 -9.34 11.91
CA GLN A 257 3.14 -10.17 12.51
C GLN A 257 1.90 -9.36 12.94
N TYR A 258 1.22 -8.77 11.97
CA TYR A 258 0.00 -7.99 12.21
C TYR A 258 -1.10 -8.85 12.84
N GLN A 259 -1.70 -8.37 13.93
CA GLN A 259 -2.75 -9.07 14.66
C GLN A 259 -3.81 -8.11 15.20
N PRO A 260 -5.06 -8.57 15.40
CA PRO A 260 -6.08 -7.75 16.04
C PRO A 260 -5.66 -7.35 17.44
N LEU A 261 -5.93 -6.11 17.82
CA LEU A 261 -5.73 -5.64 19.18
C LEU A 261 -6.98 -5.95 20.02
N ALA A 262 -6.76 -6.27 21.30
CA ALA A 262 -7.83 -6.40 22.28
C ALA A 262 -8.59 -5.07 22.42
N GLU A 263 -9.88 -5.16 22.74
CA GLU A 263 -10.76 -3.97 22.82
C GLU A 263 -10.27 -2.93 23.84
N ASP A 264 -9.65 -3.35 24.92
CA ASP A 264 -9.07 -2.51 25.98
C ASP A 264 -7.64 -2.04 25.70
N HIS A 265 -7.05 -2.40 24.54
CA HIS A 265 -5.69 -2.00 24.19
C HIS A 265 -5.58 -0.48 24.09
N TYR A 266 -4.63 0.10 24.83
CA TYR A 266 -4.44 1.55 24.95
C TYR A 266 -4.39 2.28 23.60
N VAL A 267 -3.57 1.78 22.66
CA VAL A 267 -3.41 2.42 21.32
C VAL A 267 -4.68 2.32 20.51
N LEU A 268 -5.44 1.20 20.57
CA LEU A 268 -6.71 1.04 19.86
C LEU A 268 -7.75 2.06 20.37
N GLN A 269 -7.90 2.17 21.69
CA GLN A 269 -8.84 3.12 22.31
C GLN A 269 -8.46 4.57 21.98
N THR A 270 -7.16 4.88 22.03
CA THR A 270 -6.66 6.21 21.65
C THR A 270 -6.89 6.51 20.18
N TYR A 271 -6.74 5.51 19.29
CA TYR A 271 -7.00 5.67 17.86
C TYR A 271 -8.48 5.91 17.57
N ARG A 272 -9.39 5.18 18.21
CA ARG A 272 -10.84 5.44 18.11
C ARG A 272 -11.20 6.86 18.52
N ASN A 273 -10.63 7.34 19.62
CA ASN A 273 -10.85 8.72 20.06
C ASN A 273 -10.25 9.77 19.11
N PHE A 274 -9.14 9.43 18.44
CA PHE A 274 -8.52 10.29 17.44
C PHE A 274 -9.39 10.43 16.18
N LEU A 275 -10.02 9.36 15.69
CA LEU A 275 -10.82 9.37 14.46
C LEU A 275 -11.95 10.42 14.49
N GLY A 276 -12.60 10.64 15.66
CA GLY A 276 -13.62 11.68 15.83
C GLY A 276 -13.07 13.11 15.98
N ALA A 277 -11.75 13.29 16.10
CA ALA A 277 -11.15 14.60 16.37
C ALA A 277 -10.85 15.38 15.09
N ARG A 278 -10.93 16.72 15.18
CA ARG A 278 -10.63 17.63 14.04
C ARG A 278 -9.83 18.84 14.55
N GLY A 279 -9.06 19.48 13.66
CA GLY A 279 -8.30 20.69 13.91
C GLY A 279 -7.34 20.55 15.11
N SER A 280 -7.38 21.51 16.03
CA SER A 280 -6.52 21.50 17.24
C SER A 280 -6.80 20.32 18.17
N ASN A 281 -8.03 19.77 18.14
CA ASN A 281 -8.36 18.57 18.94
C ASN A 281 -7.69 17.32 18.38
N ALA A 282 -7.52 17.20 17.07
CA ALA A 282 -6.76 16.10 16.46
C ALA A 282 -5.29 16.15 16.91
N LEU A 283 -4.67 17.33 16.90
CA LEU A 283 -3.28 17.50 17.38
C LEU A 283 -3.13 17.15 18.87
N ARG A 284 -4.15 17.44 19.69
CA ARG A 284 -4.16 17.04 21.12
C ARG A 284 -4.33 15.51 21.25
N ALA A 285 -5.21 14.91 20.43
CA ALA A 285 -5.44 13.47 20.44
C ALA A 285 -4.18 12.70 20.03
N VAL A 286 -3.42 13.18 19.03
CA VAL A 286 -2.13 12.57 18.64
C VAL A 286 -1.14 12.55 19.80
N ARG A 287 -1.06 13.61 20.62
CA ARG A 287 -0.15 13.66 21.77
C ARG A 287 -0.47 12.58 22.82
N LYS A 288 -1.75 12.19 22.96
CA LYS A 288 -2.15 11.12 23.89
C LYS A 288 -1.58 9.77 23.55
N PHE A 289 -1.16 9.50 22.32
CA PHE A 289 -0.54 8.22 22.00
C PHE A 289 0.79 8.00 22.73
N TYR A 290 1.53 9.05 23.05
CA TYR A 290 2.89 8.95 23.60
C TYR A 290 3.17 9.84 24.83
N ARG A 291 2.15 10.54 25.34
CA ARG A 291 2.23 11.33 26.57
C ARG A 291 1.02 10.98 27.44
N ALA A 292 1.31 10.57 28.68
CA ALA A 292 0.31 10.40 29.72
C ALA A 292 -0.30 11.73 30.13
#